data_8bc92b5e1fdf0d36a27d15dc42becb0f
#
_entry.id   8bc92b5e1fdf0d36a27d15dc42becb0f
#
_cell.length_a   1.000
_cell.length_b   1.000
_cell.length_c   1.000
_cell.angle_alpha   90.00
_cell.angle_beta   90.00
_cell.angle_gamma   90.00
#
_symmetry.space_group_name_H-M   'P 1'
#
loop_
_entity.id
_entity.type
_entity.pdbx_description
1 polymer ?
#
loop_
_entity_poly.entity_id
_entity_poly.type
_entity_poly.pdbx_seq_one_letter_code
_entity_poly.pdbx_strand_id
1 'polypeptide(L)'
;MIHISFDTQAFIDAHQQSDVRTLALQAKKYPQVDMPFALNQIAGRQKAQAKLPSWAAISDIIYPVHLSMEQCSSEQTACYKASLVKGRTLVDLTGGFGVDCSFLSKNFDHADYVEHQVELAEIAEHNFEVLGLKDKIAVHAGDGVDFLQGMGRVDVIYLDPARRDNHGGKVVSIGDCEPDVSRLEEMLLQKADIVLVKLSPMLDIKLACQTLQHVKEVHVVAVNNECKELLLLLSKKKGTEQDGIPYICVNFSRSGDIQCFGFTEREEQTATTVYADPQAYLYEPNAAVMKAQGFNVLTQRFPVEKLQVNSHIYTSSELVADFPGRRFRILGVSGLGKKELKSFLEGISQANLTVRNFPSSVADLRKRLKLKEGGDDYIFATTLQDGRKVLIKAVAIR
;
A
#
# COMPACT_ATOMS: atom_id res chain seq x y z
N MET A 1 21.35 -12.89 21.98
CA MET A 1 22.11 -11.68 21.52
C MET A 1 22.89 -12.09 20.27
N ILE A 2 22.63 -11.45 19.13
CA ILE A 2 23.29 -11.75 17.85
C ILE A 2 24.73 -11.22 17.93
N HIS A 3 25.71 -12.12 17.79
CA HIS A 3 27.13 -11.77 17.85
C HIS A 3 27.71 -11.65 16.44
N ILE A 4 28.18 -10.45 16.08
CA ILE A 4 28.82 -10.18 14.80
C ILE A 4 30.34 -10.08 15.05
N SER A 5 31.15 -10.83 14.27
CA SER A 5 32.61 -10.74 14.40
C SER A 5 33.12 -9.38 13.93
N PHE A 6 34.24 -8.92 14.49
CA PHE A 6 34.86 -7.64 14.11
C PHE A 6 35.13 -7.55 12.60
N ASP A 7 35.66 -8.63 11.99
CA ASP A 7 35.95 -8.66 10.55
C ASP A 7 34.70 -8.56 9.70
N THR A 8 33.60 -9.21 10.11
CA THR A 8 32.31 -9.12 9.42
C THR A 8 31.73 -7.72 9.51
N GLN A 9 31.76 -7.09 10.69
CA GLN A 9 31.28 -5.71 10.85
C GLN A 9 32.11 -4.72 10.07
N ALA A 10 33.44 -4.81 10.11
CA ALA A 10 34.34 -3.94 9.34
C ALA A 10 34.10 -4.09 7.81
N PHE A 11 33.82 -5.32 7.35
CA PHE A 11 33.46 -5.55 5.96
C PHE A 11 32.13 -4.91 5.56
N ILE A 12 31.10 -5.04 6.40
CA ILE A 12 29.79 -4.40 6.19
C ILE A 12 29.97 -2.89 6.07
N ASP A 13 30.70 -2.28 7.00
CA ASP A 13 30.90 -0.82 7.06
C ASP A 13 31.67 -0.28 5.85
N ALA A 14 32.66 -1.03 5.37
CA ALA A 14 33.45 -0.67 4.17
C ALA A 14 32.66 -0.79 2.86
N HIS A 15 31.61 -1.63 2.82
CA HIS A 15 30.92 -2.01 1.58
C HIS A 15 29.44 -1.62 1.52
N GLN A 16 28.98 -0.69 2.37
CA GLN A 16 27.55 -0.30 2.49
C GLN A 16 26.89 0.11 1.18
N GLN A 17 27.65 0.69 0.21
CA GLN A 17 27.16 1.15 -1.07
C GLN A 17 27.57 0.24 -2.24
N SER A 18 28.25 -0.88 -1.96
CA SER A 18 28.75 -1.78 -2.99
C SER A 18 27.63 -2.67 -3.55
N ASP A 19 27.74 -3.07 -4.82
CA ASP A 19 26.85 -4.04 -5.42
C ASP A 19 27.01 -5.42 -4.79
N VAL A 20 25.94 -5.91 -4.15
CA VAL A 20 25.93 -7.16 -3.37
C VAL A 20 26.27 -8.38 -4.24
N ARG A 21 25.89 -8.39 -5.52
CA ARG A 21 26.18 -9.50 -6.44
C ARG A 21 27.67 -9.57 -6.75
N THR A 22 28.28 -8.40 -6.95
CA THR A 22 29.72 -8.30 -7.17
C THR A 22 30.51 -8.76 -5.93
N LEU A 23 30.07 -8.37 -4.72
CA LEU A 23 30.68 -8.83 -3.47
C LEU A 23 30.56 -10.34 -3.28
N ALA A 24 29.44 -10.93 -3.60
CA ALA A 24 29.21 -12.37 -3.51
C ALA A 24 30.23 -13.17 -4.36
N LEU A 25 30.56 -12.67 -5.55
CA LEU A 25 31.57 -13.29 -6.43
C LEU A 25 33.00 -13.23 -5.84
N GLN A 26 33.24 -12.30 -4.93
CA GLN A 26 34.54 -12.10 -4.29
C GLN A 26 34.64 -12.75 -2.90
N ALA A 27 33.64 -13.51 -2.46
CA ALA A 27 33.57 -14.10 -1.12
C ALA A 27 34.85 -14.85 -0.70
N LYS A 28 35.49 -15.57 -1.62
CA LYS A 28 36.73 -16.32 -1.36
C LYS A 28 37.92 -15.45 -0.93
N LYS A 29 37.89 -14.14 -1.20
CA LYS A 29 38.95 -13.20 -0.82
C LYS A 29 38.90 -12.81 0.67
N TYR A 30 37.77 -13.10 1.33
CA TYR A 30 37.48 -12.66 2.70
C TYR A 30 37.08 -13.88 3.57
N PRO A 31 38.00 -14.84 3.80
CA PRO A 31 37.65 -16.10 4.50
C PRO A 31 37.28 -15.91 5.98
N GLN A 32 37.63 -14.74 6.57
CA GLN A 32 37.32 -14.38 7.96
C GLN A 32 35.93 -13.74 8.13
N VAL A 33 35.26 -13.38 7.02
CA VAL A 33 33.97 -12.71 7.02
C VAL A 33 32.85 -13.72 6.89
N ASP A 34 31.82 -13.63 7.75
CA ASP A 34 30.54 -14.30 7.49
C ASP A 34 29.86 -13.61 6.29
N MET A 35 30.23 -14.07 5.10
CA MET A 35 29.80 -13.44 3.85
C MET A 35 28.29 -13.49 3.63
N PRO A 36 27.58 -14.61 3.87
CA PRO A 36 26.11 -14.66 3.79
C PRO A 36 25.44 -13.59 4.66
N PHE A 37 25.84 -13.49 5.92
CA PHE A 37 25.33 -12.48 6.83
C PHE A 37 25.67 -11.06 6.36
N ALA A 38 26.94 -10.79 6.02
CA ALA A 38 27.38 -9.47 5.58
C ALA A 38 26.63 -8.97 4.34
N LEU A 39 26.45 -9.83 3.33
CA LEU A 39 25.70 -9.47 2.12
C LEU A 39 24.23 -9.18 2.42
N ASN A 40 23.63 -9.94 3.34
CA ASN A 40 22.26 -9.70 3.77
C ASN A 40 22.12 -8.36 4.49
N GLN A 41 23.06 -7.99 5.38
CA GLN A 41 23.06 -6.71 6.07
C GLN A 41 23.24 -5.53 5.09
N ILE A 42 24.17 -5.64 4.14
CA ILE A 42 24.41 -4.60 3.12
C ILE A 42 23.16 -4.41 2.26
N ALA A 43 22.58 -5.51 1.72
CA ALA A 43 21.36 -5.46 0.92
C ALA A 43 20.16 -4.88 1.71
N GLY A 44 20.00 -5.32 2.97
CA GLY A 44 18.95 -4.86 3.87
C GLY A 44 19.05 -3.36 4.12
N ARG A 45 20.26 -2.85 4.42
CA ARG A 45 20.50 -1.42 4.65
C ARG A 45 20.25 -0.57 3.40
N GLN A 46 20.74 -1.01 2.24
CA GLN A 46 20.49 -0.32 0.97
C GLN A 46 18.99 -0.17 0.69
N LYS A 47 18.24 -1.24 0.94
CA LYS A 47 16.78 -1.22 0.79
C LYS A 47 16.10 -0.33 1.83
N ALA A 48 16.56 -0.38 3.08
CA ALA A 48 16.04 0.43 4.16
C ALA A 48 16.20 1.93 3.93
N GLN A 49 17.24 2.40 3.21
CA GLN A 49 17.41 3.82 2.88
C GLN A 49 16.17 4.44 2.25
N ALA A 50 15.45 3.71 1.42
CA ALA A 50 14.22 4.18 0.78
C ALA A 50 12.95 3.79 1.55
N LYS A 51 12.96 2.62 2.22
CA LYS A 51 11.76 2.02 2.82
C LYS A 51 11.59 2.38 4.30
N LEU A 52 12.70 2.49 5.04
CA LEU A 52 12.78 2.70 6.49
C LEU A 52 13.94 3.68 6.79
N PRO A 53 13.89 4.93 6.33
CA PRO A 53 15.02 5.86 6.44
C PRO A 53 15.46 6.11 7.88
N SER A 54 14.55 6.15 8.85
CA SER A 54 14.90 6.32 10.27
C SER A 54 15.70 5.12 10.82
N TRP A 55 15.39 3.89 10.39
CA TRP A 55 16.13 2.70 10.77
C TRP A 55 17.48 2.63 10.06
N ALA A 56 17.53 2.98 8.76
CA ALA A 56 18.78 2.99 7.98
C ALA A 56 19.83 3.97 8.53
N ALA A 57 19.40 5.01 9.25
CA ALA A 57 20.29 5.98 9.90
C ALA A 57 21.00 5.42 11.15
N ILE A 58 20.57 4.26 11.66
CA ILE A 58 21.13 3.63 12.86
C ILE A 58 22.04 2.47 12.44
N SER A 59 23.31 2.50 12.85
CA SER A 59 24.33 1.51 12.44
C SER A 59 24.03 0.09 12.91
N ASP A 60 23.47 -0.04 14.11
CA ASP A 60 23.35 -1.31 14.82
C ASP A 60 22.07 -2.08 14.52
N ILE A 61 21.22 -1.58 13.60
CA ILE A 61 20.05 -2.32 13.11
C ILE A 61 20.50 -3.55 12.35
N ILE A 62 19.91 -4.70 12.71
CA ILE A 62 20.08 -5.98 12.03
C ILE A 62 18.90 -6.20 11.10
N TYR A 63 19.20 -6.47 9.84
CA TYR A 63 18.21 -6.73 8.80
C TYR A 63 17.99 -8.22 8.60
N PRO A 64 16.73 -8.70 8.52
CA PRO A 64 16.41 -10.08 8.26
C PRO A 64 16.70 -10.45 6.80
N VAL A 65 16.50 -11.72 6.46
CA VAL A 65 16.63 -12.19 5.07
C VAL A 65 15.75 -11.38 4.11
N HIS A 66 16.16 -11.33 2.84
CA HIS A 66 15.58 -10.48 1.80
C HIS A 66 14.04 -10.53 1.72
N LEU A 67 13.43 -11.71 1.87
CA LEU A 67 11.96 -11.87 1.80
C LEU A 67 11.22 -11.05 2.87
N SER A 68 11.69 -11.10 4.12
CA SER A 68 11.08 -10.34 5.22
C SER A 68 11.23 -8.83 5.01
N MET A 69 12.36 -8.38 4.43
CA MET A 69 12.55 -6.98 4.03
C MET A 69 11.62 -6.54 2.91
N GLU A 70 11.27 -7.44 1.96
CA GLU A 70 10.29 -7.13 0.91
C GLU A 70 8.88 -6.96 1.49
N GLN A 71 8.49 -7.84 2.39
CA GLN A 71 7.13 -7.92 2.94
C GLN A 71 6.84 -6.90 4.04
N CYS A 72 7.84 -6.41 4.78
CA CYS A 72 7.60 -5.46 5.86
C CYS A 72 7.01 -4.13 5.33
N SER A 73 6.36 -3.41 6.19
CA SER A 73 5.82 -2.07 5.91
C SER A 73 6.92 -1.06 5.59
N SER A 74 6.58 -0.02 4.82
CA SER A 74 7.41 1.18 4.74
C SER A 74 7.19 2.05 5.98
N GLU A 75 8.13 2.94 6.28
CA GLU A 75 8.01 3.90 7.37
C GLU A 75 6.74 4.76 7.24
N GLN A 76 6.42 5.20 6.03
CA GLN A 76 5.21 5.98 5.76
C GLN A 76 3.93 5.21 6.12
N THR A 77 3.84 3.93 5.71
CA THR A 77 2.65 3.13 6.01
C THR A 77 2.59 2.69 7.47
N ALA A 78 3.73 2.47 8.13
CA ALA A 78 3.80 2.18 9.55
C ALA A 78 3.39 3.42 10.40
N CYS A 79 3.86 4.62 10.04
CA CYS A 79 3.43 5.87 10.66
C CYS A 79 1.92 6.09 10.49
N TYR A 80 1.37 5.79 9.31
CA TYR A 80 -0.06 5.92 9.08
C TYR A 80 -0.86 4.98 9.98
N LYS A 81 -0.49 3.69 10.06
CA LYS A 81 -1.11 2.74 10.99
C LYS A 81 -1.07 3.22 12.43
N ALA A 82 0.09 3.73 12.86
CA ALA A 82 0.24 4.28 14.20
C ALA A 82 -0.70 5.48 14.47
N SER A 83 -1.03 6.28 13.45
CA SER A 83 -1.97 7.39 13.61
C SER A 83 -3.43 6.98 13.83
N LEU A 84 -3.78 5.72 13.51
CA LEU A 84 -5.15 5.22 13.60
C LEU A 84 -5.53 4.72 15.00
N VAL A 85 -4.55 4.36 15.81
CA VAL A 85 -4.77 3.71 17.10
C VAL A 85 -3.90 4.30 18.21
N LYS A 86 -4.42 4.27 19.43
CA LYS A 86 -3.72 4.68 20.66
C LYS A 86 -4.35 4.01 21.87
N GLY A 87 -3.62 3.90 22.94
CA GLY A 87 -4.10 3.30 24.20
C GLY A 87 -2.99 3.14 25.21
N ARG A 88 -3.22 2.31 26.21
CA ARG A 88 -2.20 1.93 27.19
C ARG A 88 -1.48 0.65 26.75
N THR A 89 -2.22 -0.30 26.18
CA THR A 89 -1.72 -1.65 25.86
C THR A 89 -2.00 -2.04 24.43
N LEU A 90 -0.97 -2.55 23.75
CA LEU A 90 -0.99 -3.06 22.38
C LEU A 90 -0.49 -4.51 22.37
N VAL A 91 -1.09 -5.34 21.52
CA VAL A 91 -0.50 -6.64 21.15
C VAL A 91 -0.40 -6.72 19.63
N ASP A 92 0.79 -7.02 19.12
CA ASP A 92 1.05 -7.42 17.74
C ASP A 92 1.17 -8.95 17.68
N LEU A 93 0.17 -9.63 17.12
CA LEU A 93 0.10 -11.09 17.05
C LEU A 93 0.86 -11.70 15.86
N THR A 94 1.42 -10.86 14.98
CA THR A 94 2.10 -11.28 13.74
C THR A 94 3.36 -10.45 13.49
N GLY A 95 4.21 -10.37 14.48
CA GLY A 95 5.29 -9.39 14.64
C GLY A 95 6.21 -9.18 13.45
N GLY A 96 6.60 -10.25 12.75
CA GLY A 96 7.47 -10.16 11.57
C GLY A 96 8.80 -9.46 11.87
N PHE A 97 9.23 -8.56 11.01
CA PHE A 97 10.46 -7.78 11.24
C PHE A 97 10.32 -6.72 12.37
N GLY A 98 9.13 -6.53 12.93
CA GLY A 98 8.88 -5.60 14.05
C GLY A 98 8.67 -4.15 13.64
N VAL A 99 8.64 -3.83 12.34
CA VAL A 99 8.47 -2.43 11.87
C VAL A 99 7.16 -1.85 12.37
N ASP A 100 6.03 -2.51 12.09
CA ASP A 100 4.72 -1.99 12.49
C ASP A 100 4.61 -1.86 14.01
N CYS A 101 5.03 -2.88 14.77
CA CYS A 101 5.05 -2.85 16.22
C CYS A 101 5.86 -1.67 16.78
N SER A 102 7.05 -1.39 16.21
CA SER A 102 7.92 -0.30 16.65
C SER A 102 7.28 1.09 16.48
N PHE A 103 6.53 1.30 15.39
CA PHE A 103 5.83 2.57 15.16
C PHE A 103 4.54 2.68 15.95
N LEU A 104 3.72 1.61 16.00
CA LEU A 104 2.50 1.54 16.79
C LEU A 104 2.76 1.79 18.27
N SER A 105 3.79 1.13 18.84
CA SER A 105 4.14 1.21 20.27
C SER A 105 4.37 2.63 20.75
N LYS A 106 4.72 3.59 19.89
CA LYS A 106 4.93 5.00 20.27
C LYS A 106 3.69 5.63 20.93
N ASN A 107 2.50 5.15 20.58
CA ASN A 107 1.21 5.65 21.07
C ASN A 107 0.64 4.83 22.24
N PHE A 108 1.44 3.92 22.83
CA PHE A 108 1.03 3.04 23.92
C PHE A 108 2.03 3.11 25.08
N ASP A 109 1.59 2.75 26.28
CA ASP A 109 2.47 2.62 27.43
C ASP A 109 3.27 1.33 27.36
N HIS A 110 2.66 0.24 26.88
CA HIS A 110 3.26 -1.08 26.74
C HIS A 110 2.75 -1.78 25.47
N ALA A 111 3.63 -2.58 24.86
CA ALA A 111 3.29 -3.44 23.73
C ALA A 111 3.87 -4.85 23.90
N ASP A 112 3.08 -5.87 23.57
CA ASP A 112 3.54 -7.24 23.39
C ASP A 112 3.71 -7.50 21.89
N TYR A 113 4.88 -8.00 21.49
CA TYR A 113 5.21 -8.42 20.14
C TYR A 113 5.33 -9.94 20.12
N VAL A 114 4.58 -10.61 19.23
CA VAL A 114 4.56 -12.07 19.11
C VAL A 114 4.96 -12.48 17.71
N GLU A 115 5.99 -13.34 17.60
CA GLU A 115 6.49 -13.86 16.31
C GLU A 115 6.82 -15.35 16.45
N HIS A 116 6.32 -16.15 15.49
CA HIS A 116 6.50 -17.61 15.53
C HIS A 116 7.90 -18.06 15.09
N GLN A 117 8.59 -17.28 14.24
CA GLN A 117 9.96 -17.56 13.82
C GLN A 117 10.93 -17.03 14.88
N VAL A 118 11.56 -17.94 15.63
CA VAL A 118 12.48 -17.59 16.73
C VAL A 118 13.60 -16.65 16.27
N GLU A 119 14.23 -16.93 15.12
CA GLU A 119 15.30 -16.09 14.58
C GLU A 119 14.84 -14.66 14.28
N LEU A 120 13.61 -14.51 13.78
CA LEU A 120 13.05 -13.20 13.49
C LEU A 120 12.68 -12.44 14.77
N ALA A 121 12.19 -13.16 15.78
CA ALA A 121 11.93 -12.60 17.11
C ALA A 121 13.22 -12.11 17.79
N GLU A 122 14.33 -12.85 17.68
CA GLU A 122 15.64 -12.43 18.20
C GLU A 122 16.17 -11.17 17.50
N ILE A 123 15.99 -11.06 16.16
CA ILE A 123 16.33 -9.86 15.40
C ILE A 123 15.48 -8.67 15.86
N ALA A 124 14.18 -8.87 16.03
CA ALA A 124 13.28 -7.82 16.50
C ALA A 124 13.61 -7.34 17.90
N GLU A 125 13.91 -8.26 18.84
CA GLU A 125 14.32 -7.93 20.21
C GLU A 125 15.58 -7.07 20.23
N HIS A 126 16.61 -7.46 19.44
CA HIS A 126 17.83 -6.67 19.28
C HIS A 126 17.51 -5.27 18.72
N ASN A 127 16.71 -5.19 17.67
CA ASN A 127 16.37 -3.93 17.06
C ASN A 127 15.53 -3.02 17.96
N PHE A 128 14.62 -3.58 18.76
CA PHE A 128 13.87 -2.79 19.75
C PHE A 128 14.79 -2.22 20.83
N GLU A 129 15.83 -2.95 21.25
CA GLU A 129 16.84 -2.42 22.18
C GLU A 129 17.61 -1.27 21.53
N VAL A 130 18.09 -1.42 20.29
CA VAL A 130 18.80 -0.39 19.52
C VAL A 130 17.94 0.85 19.27
N LEU A 131 16.64 0.66 19.07
CA LEU A 131 15.66 1.74 18.91
C LEU A 131 15.23 2.42 20.22
N GLY A 132 15.72 1.95 21.37
CA GLY A 132 15.33 2.45 22.70
C GLY A 132 13.92 2.07 23.12
N LEU A 133 13.39 0.96 22.61
CA LEU A 133 12.04 0.46 22.87
C LEU A 133 12.00 -0.77 23.79
N LYS A 134 13.14 -1.22 24.32
CA LYS A 134 13.28 -2.42 25.14
C LYS A 134 12.35 -2.45 26.36
N ASP A 135 12.24 -1.31 27.06
CA ASP A 135 11.38 -1.21 28.26
C ASP A 135 9.89 -1.08 27.91
N LYS A 136 9.57 -0.92 26.63
CA LYS A 136 8.23 -0.66 26.13
C LYS A 136 7.62 -1.85 25.39
N ILE A 137 8.45 -2.63 24.69
CA ILE A 137 8.00 -3.78 23.90
C ILE A 137 8.55 -5.07 24.53
N ALA A 138 7.65 -5.95 24.97
CA ALA A 138 7.98 -7.30 25.37
C ALA A 138 7.93 -8.24 24.15
N VAL A 139 8.99 -9.02 23.93
CA VAL A 139 9.09 -9.95 22.80
C VAL A 139 8.75 -11.37 23.24
N HIS A 140 7.86 -12.01 22.50
CA HIS A 140 7.40 -13.37 22.71
C HIS A 140 7.64 -14.20 21.43
N ALA A 141 8.54 -15.19 21.51
CA ALA A 141 8.70 -16.17 20.44
C ALA A 141 7.64 -17.27 20.59
N GLY A 142 6.70 -17.36 19.64
CA GLY A 142 5.60 -18.33 19.71
C GLY A 142 4.48 -18.04 18.71
N ASP A 143 3.46 -18.88 18.76
CA ASP A 143 2.27 -18.73 17.91
C ASP A 143 1.35 -17.61 18.44
N GLY A 144 0.93 -16.70 17.56
CA GLY A 144 0.08 -15.57 17.92
C GLY A 144 -1.33 -15.97 18.36
N VAL A 145 -1.87 -17.09 17.85
CA VAL A 145 -3.20 -17.59 18.25
C VAL A 145 -3.14 -18.21 19.64
N ASP A 146 -2.08 -18.97 19.94
CA ASP A 146 -1.85 -19.53 21.28
C ASP A 146 -1.67 -18.39 22.31
N PHE A 147 -0.90 -17.35 21.95
CA PHE A 147 -0.75 -16.16 22.79
C PHE A 147 -2.09 -15.46 23.02
N LEU A 148 -2.90 -15.26 21.97
CA LEU A 148 -4.25 -14.67 22.05
C LEU A 148 -5.15 -15.43 23.02
N GLN A 149 -5.10 -16.76 23.03
CA GLN A 149 -5.92 -17.57 23.93
C GLN A 149 -5.55 -17.32 25.41
N GLY A 150 -4.25 -17.22 25.70
CA GLY A 150 -3.72 -17.07 27.07
C GLY A 150 -3.70 -15.65 27.61
N MET A 151 -3.70 -14.63 26.75
CA MET A 151 -3.56 -13.23 27.17
C MET A 151 -4.79 -12.65 27.87
N GLY A 152 -4.58 -11.62 28.66
CA GLY A 152 -5.63 -10.76 29.22
C GLY A 152 -6.24 -9.83 28.18
N ARG A 153 -7.11 -8.92 28.62
CA ARG A 153 -7.70 -7.89 27.78
C ARG A 153 -6.74 -6.72 27.59
N VAL A 154 -6.70 -6.16 26.36
CA VAL A 154 -5.86 -5.02 25.96
C VAL A 154 -6.68 -3.95 25.23
N ASP A 155 -6.10 -2.77 24.99
CA ASP A 155 -6.80 -1.71 24.27
C ASP A 155 -6.85 -2.01 22.78
N VAL A 156 -5.72 -2.47 22.20
CA VAL A 156 -5.58 -2.71 20.76
C VAL A 156 -4.86 -4.04 20.48
N ILE A 157 -5.39 -4.79 19.51
CA ILE A 157 -4.68 -5.90 18.86
C ILE A 157 -4.38 -5.50 17.41
N TYR A 158 -3.15 -5.74 16.97
CA TYR A 158 -2.72 -5.62 15.58
C TYR A 158 -2.43 -7.00 14.98
N LEU A 159 -2.80 -7.19 13.70
CA LEU A 159 -2.49 -8.40 12.92
C LEU A 159 -2.15 -8.02 11.47
N ASP A 160 -1.12 -8.68 10.92
CA ASP A 160 -0.78 -8.72 9.50
C ASP A 160 -0.74 -10.18 9.04
N PRO A 161 -1.92 -10.82 8.85
CA PRO A 161 -1.98 -12.25 8.55
C PRO A 161 -1.33 -12.55 7.20
N ALA A 162 -0.43 -13.54 7.18
CA ALA A 162 0.26 -13.99 5.98
C ALA A 162 -0.69 -14.76 5.04
N ARG A 163 -0.34 -14.82 3.76
CA ARG A 163 -1.08 -15.65 2.81
C ARG A 163 -0.73 -17.13 2.99
N ARG A 164 -1.71 -18.00 2.89
CA ARG A 164 -1.46 -19.45 2.76
C ARG A 164 -1.07 -19.77 1.33
N ASP A 165 0.19 -20.12 1.09
CA ASP A 165 0.72 -20.44 -0.25
C ASP A 165 0.37 -21.85 -0.74
N ASN A 166 -0.81 -22.40 -0.38
CA ASN A 166 -1.09 -23.81 -0.62
C ASN A 166 -1.36 -24.19 -2.07
N HIS A 167 -1.61 -23.25 -3.03
CA HIS A 167 -1.97 -23.67 -4.42
C HIS A 167 -1.68 -22.63 -5.51
N GLY A 168 -0.83 -21.63 -5.34
CA GLY A 168 -0.51 -20.68 -6.43
C GLY A 168 -1.71 -19.86 -6.95
N GLY A 169 -2.85 -19.92 -6.27
CA GLY A 169 -4.07 -19.19 -6.59
C GLY A 169 -4.00 -17.73 -6.16
N LYS A 170 -4.78 -16.86 -6.81
CA LYS A 170 -4.97 -15.50 -6.34
C LYS A 170 -5.74 -15.54 -5.02
N VAL A 171 -5.12 -15.07 -3.92
CA VAL A 171 -5.82 -14.88 -2.64
C VAL A 171 -6.87 -13.79 -2.82
N VAL A 172 -8.13 -14.14 -2.66
CA VAL A 172 -9.26 -13.24 -2.83
C VAL A 172 -10.05 -13.06 -1.53
N SER A 173 -9.97 -14.05 -0.61
CA SER A 173 -10.72 -14.11 0.64
C SER A 173 -9.84 -13.93 1.87
N ILE A 174 -10.40 -13.33 2.93
CA ILE A 174 -9.74 -13.21 4.24
C ILE A 174 -9.52 -14.57 4.91
N GLY A 175 -10.36 -15.55 4.63
CA GLY A 175 -10.23 -16.93 5.12
C GLY A 175 -9.03 -17.68 4.54
N ASP A 176 -8.40 -17.16 3.47
CA ASP A 176 -7.17 -17.72 2.87
C ASP A 176 -5.89 -17.20 3.55
N CYS A 177 -6.04 -16.39 4.59
CA CYS A 177 -4.91 -15.84 5.38
C CYS A 177 -4.64 -16.67 6.62
N GLU A 178 -3.43 -16.51 7.19
CA GLU A 178 -3.01 -17.14 8.44
C GLU A 178 -2.35 -16.09 9.34
N PRO A 179 -2.88 -15.89 10.56
CA PRO A 179 -4.11 -16.50 11.11
C PRO A 179 -5.39 -16.08 10.36
N ASP A 180 -6.40 -16.97 10.36
CA ASP A 180 -7.72 -16.70 9.75
C ASP A 180 -8.54 -15.77 10.66
N VAL A 181 -8.49 -14.49 10.36
CA VAL A 181 -9.17 -13.45 11.15
C VAL A 181 -10.68 -13.67 11.21
N SER A 182 -11.30 -14.24 10.19
CA SER A 182 -12.75 -14.47 10.17
C SER A 182 -13.20 -15.47 11.23
N ARG A 183 -12.35 -16.46 11.55
CA ARG A 183 -12.62 -17.41 12.62
C ARG A 183 -12.26 -16.88 14.01
N LEU A 184 -11.35 -15.92 14.04
CA LEU A 184 -10.84 -15.35 15.30
C LEU A 184 -11.57 -14.07 15.72
N GLU A 185 -12.41 -13.47 14.86
CA GLU A 185 -13.01 -12.15 15.07
C GLU A 185 -13.65 -12.00 16.45
N GLU A 186 -14.47 -12.97 16.86
CA GLU A 186 -15.16 -12.90 18.15
C GLU A 186 -14.18 -12.95 19.33
N MET A 187 -13.14 -13.83 19.26
CA MET A 187 -12.11 -13.93 20.30
C MET A 187 -11.27 -12.66 20.38
N LEU A 188 -10.86 -12.12 19.23
CA LEU A 188 -10.11 -10.87 19.14
C LEU A 188 -10.87 -9.73 19.82
N LEU A 189 -12.17 -9.60 19.51
CA LEU A 189 -13.04 -8.55 20.06
C LEU A 189 -13.53 -8.82 21.51
N GLN A 190 -13.32 -10.02 22.05
CA GLN A 190 -13.43 -10.26 23.47
C GLN A 190 -12.19 -9.76 24.23
N LYS A 191 -11.02 -9.81 23.59
CA LYS A 191 -9.71 -9.48 24.16
C LYS A 191 -9.27 -8.03 23.91
N ALA A 192 -9.86 -7.32 22.93
CA ALA A 192 -9.50 -5.93 22.63
C ALA A 192 -10.71 -5.04 22.37
N ASP A 193 -10.55 -3.73 22.60
CA ASP A 193 -11.56 -2.71 22.23
C ASP A 193 -11.51 -2.42 20.73
N ILE A 194 -10.31 -2.44 20.15
CA ILE A 194 -10.05 -2.24 18.71
C ILE A 194 -9.12 -3.34 18.22
N VAL A 195 -9.44 -3.87 17.04
CA VAL A 195 -8.54 -4.77 16.30
C VAL A 195 -8.20 -4.09 14.97
N LEU A 196 -6.92 -3.85 14.73
CA LEU A 196 -6.39 -3.33 13.48
C LEU A 196 -5.82 -4.47 12.66
N VAL A 197 -6.44 -4.76 11.52
CA VAL A 197 -6.02 -5.84 10.62
C VAL A 197 -5.43 -5.24 9.35
N LYS A 198 -4.18 -5.55 9.04
CA LYS A 198 -3.55 -5.23 7.76
C LYS A 198 -3.76 -6.39 6.79
N LEU A 199 -4.17 -6.08 5.58
CA LEU A 199 -4.43 -7.07 4.54
C LEU A 199 -3.73 -6.68 3.23
N SER A 200 -3.45 -7.69 2.42
CA SER A 200 -2.91 -7.49 1.08
C SER A 200 -3.86 -6.66 0.20
N PRO A 201 -3.35 -5.75 -0.65
CA PRO A 201 -4.17 -5.02 -1.61
C PRO A 201 -4.84 -5.91 -2.66
N MET A 202 -4.48 -7.18 -2.74
CA MET A 202 -5.11 -8.15 -3.64
C MET A 202 -6.47 -8.66 -3.13
N LEU A 203 -6.76 -8.54 -1.82
CA LEU A 203 -8.04 -8.95 -1.27
C LEU A 203 -9.22 -8.13 -1.81
N ASP A 204 -10.38 -8.77 -1.92
CA ASP A 204 -11.65 -8.10 -2.19
C ASP A 204 -12.19 -7.47 -0.91
N ILE A 205 -12.27 -6.13 -0.90
CA ILE A 205 -12.72 -5.36 0.28
C ILE A 205 -14.17 -5.68 0.62
N LYS A 206 -15.06 -5.77 -0.39
CA LYS A 206 -16.48 -6.05 -0.16
C LYS A 206 -16.68 -7.43 0.45
N LEU A 207 -15.97 -8.42 -0.10
CA LEU A 207 -16.03 -9.78 0.44
C LEU A 207 -15.50 -9.83 1.88
N ALA A 208 -14.41 -9.11 2.19
CA ALA A 208 -13.87 -9.04 3.54
C ALA A 208 -14.88 -8.40 4.52
N CYS A 209 -15.52 -7.28 4.13
CA CYS A 209 -16.56 -6.61 4.94
C CYS A 209 -17.85 -7.43 5.08
N GLN A 210 -18.17 -8.32 4.13
CA GLN A 210 -19.30 -9.25 4.25
C GLN A 210 -18.99 -10.45 5.15
N THR A 211 -17.72 -10.85 5.20
CA THR A 211 -17.27 -11.99 6.02
C THR A 211 -17.10 -11.60 7.49
N LEU A 212 -16.58 -10.41 7.76
CA LEU A 212 -16.39 -9.87 9.11
C LEU A 212 -17.64 -9.06 9.53
N GLN A 213 -18.06 -9.22 10.78
CA GLN A 213 -19.32 -8.62 11.28
C GLN A 213 -19.12 -7.27 11.97
N HIS A 214 -17.89 -6.94 12.38
CA HIS A 214 -17.60 -5.79 13.22
C HIS A 214 -16.64 -4.78 12.56
N VAL A 215 -16.61 -4.73 11.24
CA VAL A 215 -15.79 -3.74 10.51
C VAL A 215 -16.35 -2.35 10.77
N LYS A 216 -15.56 -1.53 11.43
CA LYS A 216 -15.90 -0.14 11.75
C LYS A 216 -15.44 0.83 10.67
N GLU A 217 -14.25 0.63 10.14
CA GLU A 217 -13.62 1.50 9.14
C GLU A 217 -12.75 0.68 8.19
N VAL A 218 -12.66 1.11 6.93
CA VAL A 218 -11.77 0.55 5.92
C VAL A 218 -10.81 1.65 5.44
N HIS A 219 -9.50 1.40 5.57
CA HIS A 219 -8.49 2.29 5.01
C HIS A 219 -7.81 1.62 3.82
N VAL A 220 -7.73 2.33 2.71
CA VAL A 220 -7.01 1.90 1.51
C VAL A 220 -5.79 2.79 1.36
N VAL A 221 -4.60 2.20 1.53
CA VAL A 221 -3.35 2.96 1.57
C VAL A 221 -2.53 2.71 0.32
N ALA A 222 -2.22 3.79 -0.39
CA ALA A 222 -1.35 3.80 -1.55
C ALA A 222 -0.10 4.64 -1.29
N VAL A 223 1.01 4.24 -1.91
CA VAL A 223 2.27 5.00 -1.93
C VAL A 223 2.69 5.15 -3.38
N ASN A 224 2.96 6.37 -3.80
CA ASN A 224 3.32 6.69 -5.19
C ASN A 224 2.30 6.17 -6.21
N ASN A 225 1.01 6.28 -5.90
CA ASN A 225 -0.09 5.80 -6.72
C ASN A 225 -0.10 4.28 -6.97
N GLU A 226 0.43 3.52 -6.03
CA GLU A 226 0.35 2.05 -5.99
C GLU A 226 -0.29 1.63 -4.66
N CYS A 227 -1.40 0.88 -4.71
CA CYS A 227 -2.06 0.38 -3.50
C CYS A 227 -1.14 -0.62 -2.79
N LYS A 228 -0.77 -0.32 -1.54
CA LYS A 228 0.19 -1.12 -0.76
C LYS A 228 -0.48 -2.03 0.26
N GLU A 229 -1.51 -1.54 0.92
CA GLU A 229 -2.18 -2.28 1.99
C GLU A 229 -3.64 -1.84 2.15
N LEU A 230 -4.44 -2.73 2.68
CA LEU A 230 -5.78 -2.48 3.20
C LEU A 230 -5.73 -2.61 4.71
N LEU A 231 -6.38 -1.68 5.42
CA LEU A 231 -6.48 -1.75 6.87
C LEU A 231 -7.96 -1.81 7.26
N LEU A 232 -8.33 -2.79 8.07
CA LEU A 232 -9.66 -2.89 8.64
C LEU A 232 -9.58 -2.61 10.15
N LEU A 233 -10.35 -1.65 10.63
CA LEU A 233 -10.58 -1.46 12.05
C LEU A 233 -11.84 -2.21 12.45
N LEU A 234 -11.69 -3.15 13.38
CA LEU A 234 -12.83 -3.89 13.95
C LEU A 234 -13.11 -3.39 15.37
N SER A 235 -14.39 -3.27 15.73
CA SER A 235 -14.81 -2.93 17.10
C SER A 235 -16.25 -3.33 17.33
N LYS A 236 -16.58 -3.82 18.54
CA LYS A 236 -17.97 -4.06 18.97
C LYS A 236 -18.74 -2.76 19.26
N LYS A 237 -18.03 -1.64 19.44
CA LYS A 237 -18.69 -0.34 19.59
C LYS A 237 -19.29 0.05 18.24
N LYS A 238 -20.60 0.01 18.18
CA LYS A 238 -21.34 0.37 16.96
C LYS A 238 -20.99 1.79 16.54
N GLY A 239 -20.57 1.94 15.25
CA GLY A 239 -20.57 3.23 14.59
C GLY A 239 -22.00 3.72 14.36
N THR A 240 -22.19 4.85 13.71
CA THR A 240 -23.49 5.32 13.25
C THR A 240 -23.99 4.38 12.14
N GLU A 241 -24.80 3.39 12.51
CA GLU A 241 -25.33 2.33 11.60
C GLU A 241 -26.07 2.89 10.37
N GLN A 242 -26.41 4.19 10.36
CA GLN A 242 -27.24 4.80 9.32
C GLN A 242 -26.50 5.03 7.99
N ASP A 243 -25.16 5.19 7.99
CA ASP A 243 -24.41 5.63 6.81
C ASP A 243 -23.53 4.54 6.17
N GLY A 244 -23.52 3.33 6.73
CA GLY A 244 -22.66 2.23 6.27
C GLY A 244 -21.20 2.38 6.72
N ILE A 245 -20.35 1.47 6.27
CA ILE A 245 -18.91 1.46 6.61
C ILE A 245 -18.21 2.62 5.91
N PRO A 246 -17.46 3.50 6.63
CA PRO A 246 -16.63 4.51 6.01
C PRO A 246 -15.38 3.91 5.38
N TYR A 247 -15.06 4.39 4.18
CA TYR A 247 -13.84 4.11 3.42
C TYR A 247 -12.97 5.34 3.44
N ILE A 248 -11.72 5.20 3.83
CA ILE A 248 -10.70 6.24 3.85
C ILE A 248 -9.58 5.86 2.87
N CYS A 249 -9.48 6.60 1.77
CA CYS A 249 -8.47 6.41 0.73
C CYS A 249 -7.33 7.38 0.97
N VAL A 250 -6.10 6.86 1.13
CA VAL A 250 -4.91 7.68 1.35
C VAL A 250 -3.85 7.32 0.32
N ASN A 251 -3.28 8.33 -0.33
CA ASN A 251 -2.17 8.15 -1.25
C ASN A 251 -1.02 9.10 -0.88
N PHE A 252 0.12 8.53 -0.50
CA PHE A 252 1.36 9.26 -0.26
C PHE A 252 2.09 9.46 -1.58
N SER A 253 2.23 10.71 -2.01
CA SER A 253 2.91 11.06 -3.27
C SER A 253 4.43 11.12 -3.10
N ARG A 254 5.16 11.09 -4.22
CA ARG A 254 6.62 11.29 -4.22
C ARG A 254 7.04 12.70 -3.79
N SER A 255 6.19 13.70 -3.98
CA SER A 255 6.42 15.08 -3.55
C SER A 255 6.29 15.27 -2.04
N GLY A 256 5.81 14.25 -1.31
CA GLY A 256 5.52 14.34 0.13
C GLY A 256 4.07 14.74 0.43
N ASP A 257 3.27 15.08 -0.57
CA ASP A 257 1.86 15.41 -0.39
C ASP A 257 1.04 14.15 -0.06
N ILE A 258 0.03 14.33 0.77
CA ILE A 258 -0.91 13.29 1.15
C ILE A 258 -2.27 13.62 0.53
N GLN A 259 -2.73 12.79 -0.40
CA GLN A 259 -4.09 12.85 -0.91
C GLN A 259 -4.98 11.98 -0.04
N CYS A 260 -6.02 12.58 0.55
CA CYS A 260 -6.99 11.86 1.39
C CYS A 260 -8.39 12.06 0.82
N PHE A 261 -9.17 10.99 0.74
CA PHE A 261 -10.56 11.02 0.31
C PHE A 261 -11.38 10.02 1.10
N GLY A 262 -12.44 10.47 1.74
CA GLY A 262 -13.34 9.64 2.54
C GLY A 262 -14.76 9.62 1.98
N PHE A 263 -15.40 8.45 2.03
CA PHE A 263 -16.80 8.25 1.67
C PHE A 263 -17.37 7.04 2.41
N THR A 264 -18.70 6.91 2.42
CA THR A 264 -19.37 5.71 2.92
C THR A 264 -19.92 4.87 1.78
N GLU A 265 -20.12 3.58 2.02
CA GLU A 265 -20.73 2.68 1.03
C GLU A 265 -22.08 3.21 0.56
N ARG A 266 -22.86 3.78 1.46
CA ARG A 266 -24.19 4.37 1.15
C ARG A 266 -24.05 5.58 0.23
N GLU A 267 -23.10 6.49 0.49
CA GLU A 267 -22.85 7.64 -0.39
C GLU A 267 -22.52 7.18 -1.81
N GLU A 268 -21.64 6.18 -1.98
CA GLU A 268 -21.31 5.64 -3.31
C GLU A 268 -22.52 5.02 -4.00
N GLN A 269 -23.34 4.26 -3.28
CA GLN A 269 -24.53 3.57 -3.83
C GLN A 269 -25.64 4.56 -4.23
N THR A 270 -25.81 5.66 -3.49
CA THR A 270 -26.87 6.64 -3.73
C THR A 270 -26.43 7.81 -4.60
N ALA A 271 -25.16 7.95 -4.88
CA ALA A 271 -24.63 9.03 -5.70
C ALA A 271 -25.14 8.99 -7.14
N THR A 272 -25.73 10.08 -7.59
CA THR A 272 -26.13 10.25 -8.98
C THR A 272 -24.96 10.79 -9.80
N THR A 273 -24.51 10.04 -10.79
CA THR A 273 -23.37 10.40 -11.64
C THR A 273 -23.81 11.26 -12.82
N VAL A 274 -23.11 12.37 -13.04
CA VAL A 274 -23.25 13.20 -14.24
C VAL A 274 -22.18 12.79 -15.26
N TYR A 275 -22.56 12.71 -16.54
CA TYR A 275 -21.68 12.32 -17.63
C TYR A 275 -21.51 13.46 -18.63
N ALA A 276 -20.28 13.61 -19.15
CA ALA A 276 -19.97 14.59 -20.19
C ALA A 276 -18.91 14.07 -21.18
N ASP A 277 -18.87 14.69 -22.35
CA ASP A 277 -17.75 14.59 -23.29
C ASP A 277 -16.50 15.28 -22.69
N PRO A 278 -15.27 14.93 -23.14
CA PRO A 278 -14.06 15.58 -22.66
C PRO A 278 -14.09 17.10 -22.78
N GLN A 279 -13.78 17.81 -21.70
CA GLN A 279 -13.80 19.28 -21.61
C GLN A 279 -12.37 19.85 -21.60
N ALA A 280 -12.04 20.80 -20.71
CA ALA A 280 -10.71 21.40 -20.63
C ALA A 280 -9.72 20.57 -19.82
N TYR A 281 -10.21 19.88 -18.78
CA TYR A 281 -9.39 19.12 -17.83
C TYR A 281 -9.84 17.68 -17.76
N LEU A 282 -8.88 16.80 -17.47
CA LEU A 282 -9.07 15.36 -17.28
C LEU A 282 -8.52 14.94 -15.93
N TYR A 283 -9.21 14.01 -15.28
CA TYR A 283 -8.81 13.48 -13.97
C TYR A 283 -8.84 11.96 -13.95
N GLU A 284 -7.84 11.38 -13.31
CA GLU A 284 -7.77 9.97 -13.03
C GLU A 284 -7.60 9.76 -11.51
N PRO A 285 -8.54 9.10 -10.83
CA PRO A 285 -8.46 8.86 -9.39
C PRO A 285 -7.17 8.12 -9.02
N ASN A 286 -6.62 8.37 -7.84
CA ASN A 286 -5.46 7.64 -7.35
C ASN A 286 -5.78 6.17 -7.07
N ALA A 287 -4.73 5.36 -6.88
CA ALA A 287 -4.85 3.92 -6.71
C ALA A 287 -5.67 3.52 -5.47
N ALA A 288 -5.69 4.34 -4.41
CA ALA A 288 -6.50 4.06 -3.22
C ALA A 288 -8.00 4.20 -3.52
N VAL A 289 -8.40 5.29 -4.17
CA VAL A 289 -9.79 5.52 -4.60
C VAL A 289 -10.23 4.46 -5.61
N MET A 290 -9.34 4.11 -6.57
CA MET A 290 -9.61 3.05 -7.54
C MET A 290 -9.86 1.70 -6.86
N LYS A 291 -9.09 1.35 -5.85
CA LYS A 291 -9.24 0.11 -5.09
C LYS A 291 -10.48 0.10 -4.21
N ALA A 292 -10.82 1.23 -3.59
CA ALA A 292 -12.01 1.40 -2.76
C ALA A 292 -13.31 1.47 -3.59
N GLN A 293 -13.22 1.67 -4.92
CA GLN A 293 -14.35 1.81 -5.83
C GLN A 293 -15.30 2.99 -5.54
N GLY A 294 -14.78 4.09 -4.97
CA GLY A 294 -15.51 5.33 -4.76
C GLY A 294 -15.62 6.15 -6.05
N PHE A 295 -16.41 5.69 -7.03
CA PHE A 295 -16.42 6.25 -8.37
C PHE A 295 -17.52 7.28 -8.61
N ASN A 296 -18.71 7.04 -8.07
CA ASN A 296 -19.85 7.91 -8.30
C ASN A 296 -19.84 9.10 -7.34
N VAL A 297 -19.45 8.84 -6.09
CA VAL A 297 -19.35 9.88 -5.05
C VAL A 297 -18.35 10.99 -5.41
N LEU A 298 -17.35 10.72 -6.25
CA LEU A 298 -16.43 11.74 -6.75
C LEU A 298 -17.16 12.89 -7.47
N THR A 299 -18.22 12.59 -8.25
CA THR A 299 -19.00 13.60 -8.96
C THR A 299 -19.94 14.38 -8.05
N GLN A 300 -20.13 13.93 -6.81
CA GLN A 300 -20.88 14.66 -5.78
C GLN A 300 -19.99 15.56 -4.92
N ARG A 301 -18.73 15.15 -4.74
CA ARG A 301 -17.78 15.86 -3.88
C ARG A 301 -16.95 16.89 -4.61
N PHE A 302 -16.77 16.68 -5.93
CA PHE A 302 -15.97 17.56 -6.80
C PHE A 302 -16.79 17.99 -8.00
N PRO A 303 -16.60 19.21 -8.56
CA PRO A 303 -17.26 19.69 -9.76
C PRO A 303 -16.66 19.02 -11.00
N VAL A 304 -16.78 17.70 -11.09
CA VAL A 304 -16.31 16.88 -12.21
C VAL A 304 -17.43 16.01 -12.73
N GLU A 305 -17.38 15.69 -14.01
CA GLU A 305 -18.30 14.80 -14.70
C GLU A 305 -17.56 13.57 -15.21
N LYS A 306 -18.22 12.42 -15.25
CA LYS A 306 -17.60 11.17 -15.65
C LYS A 306 -17.72 10.98 -17.17
N LEU A 307 -16.68 10.48 -17.83
CA LEU A 307 -16.74 10.26 -19.29
C LEU A 307 -17.66 9.09 -19.68
N GLN A 308 -17.69 8.04 -18.81
CA GLN A 308 -18.51 6.84 -19.02
C GLN A 308 -18.51 5.99 -17.77
N VAL A 309 -19.55 5.18 -17.56
CA VAL A 309 -19.76 4.38 -16.34
C VAL A 309 -18.57 3.50 -15.96
N ASN A 310 -17.89 2.88 -16.91
CA ASN A 310 -16.77 1.95 -16.68
C ASN A 310 -15.37 2.55 -16.95
N SER A 311 -15.27 3.82 -17.38
CA SER A 311 -13.97 4.43 -17.70
C SER A 311 -13.20 4.84 -16.46
N HIS A 312 -13.92 5.28 -15.42
CA HIS A 312 -13.34 5.88 -14.20
C HIS A 312 -12.36 7.02 -14.49
N ILE A 313 -12.68 7.79 -15.53
CA ILE A 313 -12.00 9.03 -15.92
C ILE A 313 -13.04 10.15 -15.86
N TYR A 314 -12.60 11.31 -15.38
CA TYR A 314 -13.48 12.46 -15.15
C TYR A 314 -12.98 13.68 -15.93
N THR A 315 -13.87 14.64 -16.14
CA THR A 315 -13.58 15.88 -16.86
C THR A 315 -14.25 17.08 -16.20
N SER A 316 -13.74 18.26 -16.46
CA SER A 316 -14.36 19.53 -16.07
C SER A 316 -13.94 20.66 -16.99
N SER A 317 -14.71 21.75 -17.00
CA SER A 317 -14.36 22.98 -17.71
C SER A 317 -13.31 23.82 -16.97
N GLU A 318 -13.27 23.74 -15.65
CA GLU A 318 -12.34 24.45 -14.77
C GLU A 318 -11.47 23.47 -13.98
N LEU A 319 -10.27 23.92 -13.57
CA LEU A 319 -9.35 23.08 -12.83
C LEU A 319 -9.85 22.83 -11.40
N VAL A 320 -10.02 21.54 -11.06
CA VAL A 320 -10.28 21.06 -9.70
C VAL A 320 -8.95 20.66 -9.05
N ALA A 321 -8.39 21.58 -8.27
CA ALA A 321 -7.02 21.45 -7.75
C ALA A 321 -6.87 20.35 -6.65
N ASP A 322 -7.91 20.08 -5.89
CA ASP A 322 -7.97 19.16 -4.76
C ASP A 322 -8.51 17.77 -5.13
N PHE A 323 -8.68 17.47 -6.42
CA PHE A 323 -9.11 16.16 -6.88
C PHE A 323 -8.15 15.05 -6.38
N PRO A 324 -8.65 13.95 -5.78
CA PRO A 324 -7.83 12.89 -5.20
C PRO A 324 -7.25 11.95 -6.27
N GLY A 325 -6.32 12.47 -7.08
CA GLY A 325 -5.74 11.73 -8.19
C GLY A 325 -4.81 12.57 -9.04
N ARG A 326 -4.59 12.09 -10.27
CA ARG A 326 -3.80 12.80 -11.28
C ARG A 326 -4.69 13.78 -12.05
N ARG A 327 -4.16 14.94 -12.34
CA ARG A 327 -4.84 16.04 -13.05
C ARG A 327 -4.11 16.34 -14.33
N PHE A 328 -4.86 16.60 -15.41
CA PHE A 328 -4.30 16.84 -16.71
C PHE A 328 -5.07 17.98 -17.41
N ARG A 329 -4.37 18.76 -18.21
CA ARG A 329 -4.99 19.69 -19.17
C ARG A 329 -5.12 18.98 -20.50
N ILE A 330 -6.33 18.96 -21.07
CA ILE A 330 -6.61 18.36 -22.37
C ILE A 330 -6.06 19.28 -23.46
N LEU A 331 -5.33 18.70 -24.41
CA LEU A 331 -4.78 19.38 -25.58
C LEU A 331 -5.56 19.06 -26.85
N GLY A 332 -6.29 17.96 -26.89
CA GLY A 332 -7.11 17.57 -28.02
C GLY A 332 -7.73 16.20 -27.86
N VAL A 333 -8.79 15.96 -28.61
CA VAL A 333 -9.52 14.68 -28.67
C VAL A 333 -9.59 14.23 -30.11
N SER A 334 -9.39 12.95 -30.37
CA SER A 334 -9.42 12.36 -31.71
C SER A 334 -10.16 11.03 -31.70
N GLY A 335 -10.87 10.77 -32.79
CA GLY A 335 -11.33 9.43 -33.13
C GLY A 335 -10.16 8.53 -33.59
N LEU A 336 -10.50 7.36 -34.13
CA LEU A 336 -9.54 6.35 -34.59
C LEU A 336 -9.31 6.36 -36.10
N GLY A 337 -9.87 7.35 -36.81
CA GLY A 337 -9.73 7.54 -38.25
C GLY A 337 -8.28 7.84 -38.65
N LYS A 338 -7.80 7.31 -39.78
CA LYS A 338 -6.41 7.51 -40.21
C LYS A 338 -6.00 8.98 -40.34
N LYS A 339 -6.89 9.82 -40.88
CA LYS A 339 -6.62 11.28 -41.08
C LYS A 339 -6.56 12.01 -39.74
N GLU A 340 -7.53 11.71 -38.84
CA GLU A 340 -7.60 12.29 -37.50
C GLU A 340 -6.37 11.93 -36.68
N LEU A 341 -5.98 10.62 -36.66
CA LEU A 341 -4.79 10.15 -35.96
C LEU A 341 -3.49 10.81 -36.43
N LYS A 342 -3.37 11.06 -37.75
CA LYS A 342 -2.18 11.73 -38.33
C LYS A 342 -2.01 13.12 -37.76
N SER A 343 -3.07 13.94 -37.75
CA SER A 343 -3.05 15.28 -37.20
C SER A 343 -2.88 15.28 -35.67
N PHE A 344 -3.59 14.38 -34.99
CA PHE A 344 -3.53 14.25 -33.53
C PHE A 344 -2.15 13.90 -32.99
N LEU A 345 -1.38 13.06 -33.71
CA LEU A 345 -0.04 12.60 -33.35
C LEU A 345 1.07 13.43 -33.96
N GLU A 346 0.76 14.51 -34.67
CA GLU A 346 1.78 15.36 -35.26
C GLU A 346 2.75 15.91 -34.22
N GLY A 347 4.06 15.73 -34.45
CA GLY A 347 5.11 16.12 -33.53
C GLY A 347 5.34 15.19 -32.32
N ILE A 348 4.56 14.12 -32.15
CA ILE A 348 4.69 13.20 -31.01
C ILE A 348 5.36 11.90 -31.44
N SER A 349 6.51 11.59 -30.84
CA SER A 349 7.23 10.32 -31.03
C SER A 349 7.18 9.38 -29.82
N GLN A 350 6.82 9.90 -28.64
CA GLN A 350 6.72 9.19 -27.39
C GLN A 350 5.56 9.74 -26.54
N ALA A 351 4.88 8.88 -25.80
CA ALA A 351 3.80 9.29 -24.87
C ALA A 351 3.55 8.22 -23.79
N ASN A 352 3.02 8.67 -22.67
CA ASN A 352 2.49 7.82 -21.61
C ASN A 352 1.06 7.41 -21.97
N LEU A 353 0.84 6.12 -22.29
CA LEU A 353 -0.46 5.61 -22.70
C LEU A 353 -1.21 5.05 -21.50
N THR A 354 -2.47 5.47 -21.36
CA THR A 354 -3.44 4.89 -20.40
C THR A 354 -4.65 4.38 -21.18
N VAL A 355 -5.09 3.15 -20.86
CA VAL A 355 -6.26 2.52 -21.46
C VAL A 355 -7.30 2.27 -20.39
N ARG A 356 -8.52 2.81 -20.58
CA ARG A 356 -9.66 2.64 -19.69
C ARG A 356 -10.92 2.39 -20.50
N ASN A 357 -11.59 1.26 -20.28
CA ASN A 357 -12.79 0.86 -21.00
C ASN A 357 -12.61 0.97 -22.55
N PHE A 358 -11.58 0.35 -23.06
CA PHE A 358 -11.19 0.42 -24.47
C PHE A 358 -10.80 -0.98 -24.98
N PRO A 359 -11.16 -1.38 -26.22
CA PRO A 359 -11.00 -2.73 -26.72
C PRO A 359 -9.58 -3.08 -27.23
N SER A 360 -8.56 -2.47 -26.66
CA SER A 360 -7.16 -2.72 -27.04
C SER A 360 -6.26 -2.62 -25.81
N SER A 361 -5.22 -3.43 -25.75
CA SER A 361 -4.21 -3.28 -24.71
C SER A 361 -3.31 -2.06 -24.94
N VAL A 362 -2.61 -1.60 -23.87
CA VAL A 362 -1.59 -0.54 -23.98
C VAL A 362 -0.51 -0.93 -25.00
N ALA A 363 -0.07 -2.19 -25.00
CA ALA A 363 0.98 -2.69 -25.91
C ALA A 363 0.52 -2.65 -27.38
N ASP A 364 -0.70 -3.09 -27.67
CA ASP A 364 -1.24 -3.09 -29.03
C ASP A 364 -1.48 -1.68 -29.53
N LEU A 365 -2.03 -0.81 -28.66
CA LEU A 365 -2.25 0.58 -28.99
C LEU A 365 -0.93 1.30 -29.27
N ARG A 366 0.12 1.07 -28.48
CA ARG A 366 1.44 1.61 -28.66
C ARG A 366 2.05 1.24 -30.02
N LYS A 367 1.93 -0.04 -30.41
CA LYS A 367 2.36 -0.52 -31.74
C LYS A 367 1.58 0.17 -32.85
N ARG A 368 0.24 0.26 -32.73
CA ARG A 368 -0.64 0.87 -33.72
C ARG A 368 -0.34 2.36 -33.93
N LEU A 369 -0.09 3.10 -32.83
CA LEU A 369 0.23 4.54 -32.87
C LEU A 369 1.72 4.81 -33.16
N LYS A 370 2.56 3.80 -33.14
CA LYS A 370 4.03 3.89 -33.34
C LYS A 370 4.73 4.83 -32.36
N LEU A 371 4.28 4.82 -31.08
CA LEU A 371 4.82 5.67 -30.03
C LEU A 371 5.80 4.90 -29.14
N LYS A 372 6.88 5.56 -28.72
CA LYS A 372 7.74 5.10 -27.62
C LYS A 372 7.10 5.42 -26.26
N GLU A 373 7.57 4.76 -25.21
CA GLU A 373 7.15 5.06 -23.84
C GLU A 373 7.88 6.30 -23.30
N GLY A 374 7.17 7.09 -22.46
CA GLY A 374 7.73 8.25 -21.77
C GLY A 374 7.38 9.58 -22.43
N GLY A 375 8.15 10.61 -22.05
CA GLY A 375 7.86 12.00 -22.43
C GLY A 375 6.82 12.67 -21.53
N ASP A 376 6.47 13.92 -21.88
CA ASP A 376 5.54 14.75 -21.12
C ASP A 376 4.08 14.63 -21.61
N ASP A 377 3.88 14.06 -22.80
CA ASP A 377 2.55 13.83 -23.35
C ASP A 377 1.90 12.58 -22.75
N TYR A 378 0.62 12.69 -22.44
CA TYR A 378 -0.25 11.59 -22.01
C TYR A 378 -1.35 11.38 -23.06
N ILE A 379 -1.63 10.12 -23.37
CA ILE A 379 -2.73 9.75 -24.25
C ILE A 379 -3.62 8.74 -23.52
N PHE A 380 -4.86 9.14 -23.28
CA PHE A 380 -5.89 8.29 -22.69
C PHE A 380 -6.78 7.73 -23.80
N ALA A 381 -6.85 6.41 -23.88
CA ALA A 381 -7.76 5.71 -24.78
C ALA A 381 -8.97 5.24 -23.97
N THR A 382 -10.16 5.69 -24.36
CA THR A 382 -11.40 5.38 -23.66
C THR A 382 -12.60 5.33 -24.59
N THR A 383 -13.72 4.80 -24.06
CA THR A 383 -15.03 4.83 -24.72
C THR A 383 -15.89 5.86 -23.99
N LEU A 384 -16.53 6.76 -24.70
CA LEU A 384 -17.47 7.75 -24.15
C LEU A 384 -18.85 7.15 -23.89
N GLN A 385 -19.74 7.94 -23.27
CA GLN A 385 -21.08 7.48 -22.89
C GLN A 385 -21.94 7.08 -24.08
N ASP A 386 -21.77 7.70 -25.23
CA ASP A 386 -22.44 7.39 -26.49
C ASP A 386 -21.82 6.22 -27.28
N GLY A 387 -20.78 5.58 -26.74
CA GLY A 387 -20.06 4.45 -27.35
C GLY A 387 -18.93 4.85 -28.30
N ARG A 388 -18.68 6.15 -28.55
CA ARG A 388 -17.53 6.60 -29.33
C ARG A 388 -16.22 6.22 -28.64
N LYS A 389 -15.29 5.67 -29.41
CA LYS A 389 -13.92 5.36 -28.98
C LYS A 389 -13.02 6.51 -29.33
N VAL A 390 -12.39 7.10 -28.32
CA VAL A 390 -11.58 8.30 -28.47
C VAL A 390 -10.18 8.14 -27.86
N LEU A 391 -9.26 8.93 -28.40
CA LEU A 391 -7.95 9.21 -27.78
C LEU A 391 -7.96 10.65 -27.31
N ILE A 392 -7.57 10.87 -26.06
CA ILE A 392 -7.49 12.19 -25.43
C ILE A 392 -6.01 12.48 -25.16
N LYS A 393 -5.46 13.50 -25.83
CA LYS A 393 -4.11 14.00 -25.58
C LYS A 393 -4.14 15.03 -24.45
N ALA A 394 -3.25 14.88 -23.49
CA ALA A 394 -3.20 15.76 -22.33
C ALA A 394 -1.77 15.91 -21.78
N VAL A 395 -1.56 16.94 -20.98
CA VAL A 395 -0.33 17.17 -20.20
C VAL A 395 -0.65 17.18 -18.72
N ALA A 396 0.24 16.59 -17.91
CA ALA A 396 0.06 16.53 -16.47
C ALA A 396 0.14 17.95 -15.86
N ILE A 397 -0.74 18.21 -14.89
CA ILE A 397 -0.70 19.39 -14.03
C ILE A 397 0.00 18.98 -12.75
N ARG A 398 1.12 19.62 -12.48
CA ARG A 398 1.94 19.39 -11.28
C ARG A 398 1.38 20.12 -10.07
#